data_c59a0b5fe39e7503c4058c0a04985640
#
_entry.id   c59a0b5fe39e7503c4058c0a04985640
#
_cell.length_a   1.000
_cell.length_b   1.000
_cell.length_c   1.000
_cell.angle_alpha   90.00
_cell.angle_beta   90.00
_cell.angle_gamma   90.00
#
_symmetry.space_group_name_H-M   'P 1'
#
loop_
_entity.id
_entity.type
_entity.pdbx_description
1 polymer ?
#
loop_
_entity_poly.entity_id
_entity_poly.type
_entity_poly.pdbx_seq_one_letter_code
_entity_poly.pdbx_strand_id
1 'polypeptide(L)'
;LASSAASDVYKRQLLYLSMFLWLVLTGCTQEKKEFTVLQWNIWQEGTMVPGGYEAIVDEIIRLRPDFVTLSEVRNYNNTNFTARLTRSLKEKGETYYSFYTYDTGLLSRYPITDSLTVFPENGDHGSIYRLTTDMNGKKMAVYTSHLDYLDDAYYNVRGYDGSTWEEIPIPTTVEEVLERNVASQRDDAIKMFIEQAKKDREAGYTIILGGDFNEPSHQDWTEETKNLYDHHGLVIPWTVPVLLDEAGFVDAYRSFYPNVLDYPGFTYPCDNPAKPAEKITWAPKADERDRIDYIWFYPEKGLTVKDAAIFGPKGSIVRSQRVQETSKDKFIEPQNVWPTDHKGVLVTFQY
;
A
#
# COMPACT_ATOMS: atom_id res chain seq x y z
N LEU A 1 -71.93 24.79 -19.01
CA LEU A 1 -70.74 24.92 -19.90
C LEU A 1 -69.48 25.52 -19.21
N ALA A 2 -69.59 26.02 -17.99
CA ALA A 2 -68.44 26.61 -17.25
C ALA A 2 -67.67 25.57 -16.36
N SER A 3 -68.23 24.38 -16.14
CA SER A 3 -67.64 23.38 -15.19
C SER A 3 -66.56 22.48 -15.82
N SER A 4 -66.49 22.34 -17.15
CA SER A 4 -65.49 21.45 -17.79
C SER A 4 -64.10 22.12 -17.99
N ALA A 5 -64.10 23.44 -18.22
CA ALA A 5 -62.84 24.19 -18.46
C ALA A 5 -61.96 24.29 -17.16
N ALA A 6 -62.58 24.43 -15.98
CA ALA A 6 -61.88 24.48 -14.71
C ALA A 6 -61.22 23.12 -14.35
N SER A 7 -61.88 22.00 -14.70
CA SER A 7 -61.34 20.64 -14.48
C SER A 7 -60.10 20.36 -15.34
N ASP A 8 -60.04 20.86 -16.55
CA ASP A 8 -58.91 20.64 -17.46
C ASP A 8 -57.69 21.52 -17.11
N VAL A 9 -57.88 22.71 -16.56
CA VAL A 9 -56.80 23.56 -16.07
C VAL A 9 -56.16 22.93 -14.82
N TYR A 10 -56.96 22.38 -13.87
CA TYR A 10 -56.45 21.67 -12.69
C TYR A 10 -55.70 20.41 -13.05
N LYS A 11 -56.15 19.64 -14.01
CA LYS A 11 -55.45 18.42 -14.49
C LYS A 11 -54.13 18.77 -15.14
N ARG A 12 -54.04 19.84 -15.91
CA ARG A 12 -52.79 20.31 -16.52
C ARG A 12 -51.81 20.83 -15.44
N GLN A 13 -52.28 21.57 -14.45
CA GLN A 13 -51.44 22.03 -13.34
C GLN A 13 -50.89 20.87 -12.49
N LEU A 14 -51.71 19.85 -12.23
CA LEU A 14 -51.25 18.61 -11.54
C LEU A 14 -50.21 17.83 -12.36
N LEU A 15 -50.37 17.79 -13.71
CA LEU A 15 -49.42 17.15 -14.61
C LEU A 15 -48.07 17.90 -14.64
N TYR A 16 -48.10 19.24 -14.66
CA TYR A 16 -46.87 20.04 -14.59
C TYR A 16 -46.21 19.98 -13.24
N LEU A 17 -46.97 19.93 -12.15
CA LEU A 17 -46.40 19.74 -10.80
C LEU A 17 -45.80 18.36 -10.65
N SER A 18 -46.41 17.31 -11.17
CA SER A 18 -45.86 15.94 -11.13
C SER A 18 -44.61 15.78 -12.02
N MET A 19 -44.58 16.41 -13.20
CA MET A 19 -43.37 16.45 -14.06
C MET A 19 -42.24 17.26 -13.40
N PHE A 20 -42.55 18.38 -12.73
CA PHE A 20 -41.53 19.17 -11.99
C PHE A 20 -41.04 18.42 -10.77
N LEU A 21 -41.88 17.70 -10.04
CA LEU A 21 -41.48 16.83 -8.94
C LEU A 21 -40.63 15.63 -9.39
N TRP A 22 -40.93 15.08 -10.59
CA TRP A 22 -40.11 14.00 -11.18
C TRP A 22 -38.73 14.50 -11.62
N LEU A 23 -38.60 15.72 -12.15
CA LEU A 23 -37.35 16.36 -12.53
C LEU A 23 -36.50 16.76 -11.31
N VAL A 24 -37.11 17.03 -10.15
CA VAL A 24 -36.40 17.35 -8.91
C VAL A 24 -35.97 16.07 -8.16
N LEU A 25 -36.66 14.94 -8.41
CA LEU A 25 -36.30 13.63 -7.80
C LEU A 25 -35.27 12.84 -8.63
N THR A 26 -34.96 13.23 -9.87
CA THR A 26 -33.73 12.82 -10.52
C THR A 26 -32.59 13.69 -10.00
N GLY A 27 -32.39 13.70 -8.68
CA GLY A 27 -31.19 14.21 -8.07
C GLY A 27 -30.03 13.53 -8.78
N CYS A 28 -29.16 14.32 -9.39
CA CYS A 28 -27.94 13.87 -10.01
C CYS A 28 -27.15 13.11 -8.92
N THR A 29 -27.35 11.80 -8.84
CA THR A 29 -26.42 10.96 -8.12
C THR A 29 -25.13 11.11 -8.90
N GLN A 30 -24.25 11.99 -8.43
CA GLN A 30 -22.93 12.15 -8.99
C GLN A 30 -22.31 10.75 -8.90
N GLU A 31 -22.10 10.14 -10.06
CA GLU A 31 -21.50 8.82 -10.15
C GLU A 31 -20.13 8.91 -9.48
N LYS A 32 -19.99 8.22 -8.35
CA LYS A 32 -18.74 8.25 -7.62
C LYS A 32 -17.65 7.67 -8.49
N LYS A 33 -16.60 8.43 -8.69
CA LYS A 33 -15.41 8.00 -9.44
C LYS A 33 -14.51 7.14 -8.55
N GLU A 34 -13.78 6.27 -9.17
CA GLU A 34 -12.88 5.33 -8.49
C GLU A 34 -11.47 5.42 -9.07
N PHE A 35 -10.50 5.06 -8.26
CA PHE A 35 -9.13 4.79 -8.69
C PHE A 35 -8.50 3.71 -7.82
N THR A 36 -7.49 3.04 -8.37
CA THR A 36 -6.81 1.93 -7.72
C THR A 36 -5.34 2.21 -7.52
N VAL A 37 -4.81 1.78 -6.39
CA VAL A 37 -3.39 1.86 -6.04
C VAL A 37 -2.87 0.48 -5.69
N LEU A 38 -1.77 0.09 -6.28
CA LEU A 38 -1.03 -1.13 -5.96
C LEU A 38 0.29 -0.76 -5.29
N GLN A 39 0.52 -1.24 -4.07
CA GLN A 39 1.85 -1.30 -3.44
C GLN A 39 2.41 -2.70 -3.57
N TRP A 40 3.69 -2.83 -3.99
CA TRP A 40 4.32 -4.12 -4.15
C TRP A 40 5.85 -4.05 -4.04
N ASN A 41 6.44 -4.77 -3.09
CA ASN A 41 7.87 -5.06 -3.09
C ASN A 41 8.12 -6.17 -4.13
N ILE A 42 9.02 -5.94 -5.09
CA ILE A 42 9.26 -6.80 -6.25
C ILE A 42 10.57 -7.59 -6.15
N TRP A 43 11.13 -7.69 -4.95
CA TRP A 43 12.34 -8.46 -4.66
C TRP A 43 13.43 -8.29 -5.70
N GLN A 44 14.13 -7.16 -5.62
CA GLN A 44 15.23 -6.83 -6.51
C GLN A 44 14.85 -6.93 -8.00
N GLU A 45 13.78 -6.24 -8.38
CA GLU A 45 13.29 -6.19 -9.78
C GLU A 45 12.80 -7.54 -10.32
N GLY A 46 12.40 -8.48 -9.45
CA GLY A 46 12.03 -9.84 -9.83
C GLY A 46 13.21 -10.71 -10.26
N THR A 47 14.46 -10.25 -10.08
CA THR A 47 15.66 -10.98 -10.50
C THR A 47 15.91 -12.23 -9.66
N MET A 48 15.34 -12.28 -8.49
CA MET A 48 15.49 -13.40 -7.56
C MET A 48 14.73 -14.66 -8.00
N VAL A 49 13.80 -14.53 -8.95
CA VAL A 49 12.95 -15.62 -9.44
C VAL A 49 13.06 -15.74 -10.96
N PRO A 50 13.27 -16.93 -11.54
CA PRO A 50 13.22 -17.10 -12.99
C PRO A 50 11.86 -16.65 -13.56
N GLY A 51 11.88 -15.77 -14.58
CA GLY A 51 10.66 -15.18 -15.17
C GLY A 51 9.99 -14.11 -14.30
N GLY A 52 10.65 -13.65 -13.24
CA GLY A 52 10.06 -12.69 -12.28
C GLY A 52 9.74 -11.35 -12.91
N TYR A 53 10.58 -10.82 -13.78
CA TYR A 53 10.31 -9.56 -14.48
C TYR A 53 9.06 -9.65 -15.36
N GLU A 54 8.93 -10.70 -16.15
CA GLU A 54 7.77 -10.95 -17.00
C GLU A 54 6.50 -11.09 -16.17
N ALA A 55 6.60 -11.76 -15.01
CA ALA A 55 5.50 -11.89 -14.08
C ALA A 55 5.06 -10.53 -13.50
N ILE A 56 5.99 -9.62 -13.17
CA ILE A 56 5.67 -8.26 -12.73
C ILE A 56 4.89 -7.51 -13.81
N VAL A 57 5.35 -7.58 -15.07
CA VAL A 57 4.67 -6.96 -16.22
C VAL A 57 3.25 -7.52 -16.38
N ASP A 58 3.08 -8.83 -16.36
CA ASP A 58 1.80 -9.51 -16.59
C ASP A 58 0.78 -9.21 -15.49
N GLU A 59 1.22 -9.16 -14.23
CA GLU A 59 0.35 -8.87 -13.10
C GLU A 59 -0.10 -7.40 -13.09
N ILE A 60 0.77 -6.45 -13.44
CA ILE A 60 0.37 -5.04 -13.59
C ILE A 60 -0.66 -4.88 -14.71
N ILE A 61 -0.50 -5.59 -15.84
CA ILE A 61 -1.48 -5.60 -16.94
C ILE A 61 -2.81 -6.20 -16.48
N ARG A 62 -2.79 -7.30 -15.74
CA ARG A 62 -3.99 -7.98 -15.25
C ARG A 62 -4.79 -7.12 -14.27
N LEU A 63 -4.09 -6.48 -13.33
CA LEU A 63 -4.73 -5.67 -12.28
C LEU A 63 -5.11 -4.28 -12.77
N ARG A 64 -4.36 -3.71 -13.71
CA ARG A 64 -4.56 -2.37 -14.30
C ARG A 64 -4.71 -1.25 -13.26
N PRO A 65 -3.87 -1.18 -12.22
CA PRO A 65 -3.98 -0.13 -11.22
C PRO A 65 -3.74 1.26 -11.84
N ASP A 66 -4.38 2.30 -11.29
CA ASP A 66 -4.16 3.68 -11.73
C ASP A 66 -2.78 4.18 -11.31
N PHE A 67 -2.33 3.76 -10.12
CA PHE A 67 -1.01 4.04 -9.59
C PHE A 67 -0.35 2.76 -9.07
N VAL A 68 0.96 2.65 -9.28
CA VAL A 68 1.78 1.56 -8.75
C VAL A 68 2.95 2.14 -7.98
N THR A 69 3.11 1.73 -6.73
CA THR A 69 4.29 1.97 -5.92
C THR A 69 5.05 0.66 -5.77
N LEU A 70 6.35 0.71 -6.04
CA LEU A 70 7.22 -0.45 -6.01
C LEU A 70 8.36 -0.24 -5.03
N SER A 71 8.75 -1.28 -4.32
CA SER A 71 9.95 -1.34 -3.49
C SER A 71 10.97 -2.31 -4.11
N GLU A 72 12.25 -2.09 -3.85
CA GLU A 72 13.39 -2.83 -4.38
C GLU A 72 13.62 -2.67 -5.89
N VAL A 73 13.55 -1.43 -6.37
CA VAL A 73 13.98 -1.04 -7.71
C VAL A 73 15.45 -0.61 -7.67
N ARG A 74 16.35 -1.49 -8.05
CA ARG A 74 17.80 -1.34 -7.87
C ARG A 74 18.54 -0.79 -9.09
N ASN A 75 17.87 -0.70 -10.25
CA ASN A 75 18.45 -0.27 -11.53
C ASN A 75 19.74 -1.05 -11.90
N TYR A 76 19.71 -2.36 -11.75
CA TYR A 76 20.86 -3.23 -12.01
C TYR A 76 21.48 -2.99 -13.40
N ASN A 77 22.81 -3.11 -13.48
CA ASN A 77 23.59 -2.89 -14.70
C ASN A 77 23.44 -1.48 -15.30
N ASN A 78 23.26 -0.44 -14.45
CA ASN A 78 23.01 0.94 -14.87
C ASN A 78 21.78 1.09 -15.79
N THR A 79 20.77 0.26 -15.61
CA THR A 79 19.50 0.39 -16.32
C THR A 79 18.59 1.41 -15.66
N ASN A 80 17.50 1.77 -16.33
CA ASN A 80 16.37 2.45 -15.74
C ASN A 80 15.20 1.46 -15.74
N PHE A 81 14.96 0.84 -14.59
CA PHE A 81 13.95 -0.22 -14.46
C PHE A 81 12.56 0.29 -14.80
N THR A 82 12.14 1.44 -14.24
CA THR A 82 10.79 1.96 -14.48
C THR A 82 10.58 2.34 -15.94
N ALA A 83 11.59 2.85 -16.63
CA ALA A 83 11.53 3.10 -18.07
C ALA A 83 11.45 1.80 -18.88
N ARG A 84 12.16 0.75 -18.46
CA ARG A 84 12.03 -0.59 -19.06
C ARG A 84 10.64 -1.14 -18.86
N LEU A 85 10.12 -1.06 -17.64
CA LEU A 85 8.81 -1.57 -17.26
C LEU A 85 7.68 -0.87 -18.04
N THR A 86 7.69 0.47 -18.09
CA THR A 86 6.67 1.22 -18.86
C THR A 86 6.73 0.93 -20.36
N ARG A 87 7.90 0.64 -20.92
CA ARG A 87 8.05 0.20 -22.32
C ARG A 87 7.40 -1.17 -22.53
N SER A 88 7.70 -2.16 -21.67
CA SER A 88 7.12 -3.51 -21.77
C SER A 88 5.60 -3.47 -21.60
N LEU A 89 5.07 -2.63 -20.67
CA LEU A 89 3.65 -2.42 -20.53
C LEU A 89 3.02 -1.83 -21.80
N LYS A 90 3.69 -0.83 -22.41
CA LYS A 90 3.23 -0.20 -23.64
C LYS A 90 3.21 -1.18 -24.83
N GLU A 91 4.21 -2.04 -24.95
CA GLU A 91 4.27 -3.09 -25.99
C GLU A 91 3.10 -4.07 -25.87
N LYS A 92 2.57 -4.26 -24.66
CA LYS A 92 1.39 -5.10 -24.35
C LYS A 92 0.07 -4.29 -24.30
N GLY A 93 0.08 -3.03 -24.72
CA GLY A 93 -1.13 -2.20 -24.88
C GLY A 93 -1.52 -1.34 -23.68
N GLU A 94 -0.74 -1.33 -22.58
CA GLU A 94 -1.00 -0.51 -21.40
C GLU A 94 -0.04 0.68 -21.32
N THR A 95 -0.59 1.89 -21.14
CA THR A 95 0.23 3.09 -21.04
C THR A 95 0.37 3.51 -19.59
N TYR A 96 1.62 3.61 -19.14
CA TYR A 96 2.01 4.17 -17.86
C TYR A 96 3.12 5.20 -18.04
N TYR A 97 3.18 6.16 -17.14
CA TYR A 97 4.21 7.17 -17.02
C TYR A 97 5.03 6.91 -15.77
N SER A 98 6.32 7.14 -15.84
CA SER A 98 7.26 7.03 -14.72
C SER A 98 8.39 8.03 -14.87
N PHE A 99 9.21 8.15 -13.86
CA PHE A 99 10.48 8.88 -13.88
C PHE A 99 11.56 8.04 -13.20
N TYR A 100 12.80 8.48 -13.30
CA TYR A 100 13.89 7.76 -12.66
C TYR A 100 13.81 7.87 -11.14
N THR A 101 13.85 6.73 -10.48
CA THR A 101 13.90 6.58 -9.02
C THR A 101 14.92 5.50 -8.70
N TYR A 102 15.39 5.43 -7.47
CA TYR A 102 16.27 4.35 -7.01
C TYR A 102 15.68 3.74 -5.73
N ASP A 103 15.84 2.43 -5.56
CA ASP A 103 15.30 1.62 -4.48
C ASP A 103 13.77 1.52 -4.45
N THR A 104 13.08 2.47 -5.04
CA THR A 104 11.62 2.46 -5.24
C THR A 104 11.27 2.65 -6.71
N GLY A 105 9.98 2.42 -7.05
CA GLY A 105 9.41 2.71 -8.36
C GLY A 105 8.03 3.34 -8.24
N LEU A 106 7.69 4.19 -9.20
CA LEU A 106 6.40 4.87 -9.20
C LEU A 106 5.85 4.98 -10.62
N LEU A 107 4.66 4.40 -10.84
CA LEU A 107 3.98 4.44 -12.12
C LEU A 107 2.60 5.10 -11.98
N SER A 108 2.21 5.83 -13.02
CA SER A 108 0.88 6.45 -13.14
C SER A 108 0.28 6.20 -14.51
N ARG A 109 -1.01 5.93 -14.59
CA ARG A 109 -1.75 5.92 -15.86
C ARG A 109 -1.98 7.33 -16.42
N TYR A 110 -1.76 8.35 -15.61
CA TYR A 110 -1.94 9.76 -15.96
C TYR A 110 -0.58 10.43 -16.17
N PRO A 111 -0.46 11.39 -17.10
CA PRO A 111 0.79 12.12 -17.32
C PRO A 111 1.30 12.78 -16.04
N ILE A 112 2.59 12.61 -15.77
CA ILE A 112 3.25 13.22 -14.62
C ILE A 112 3.42 14.72 -14.88
N THR A 113 2.98 15.56 -13.94
CA THR A 113 3.11 17.03 -14.00
C THR A 113 4.34 17.53 -13.27
N ASP A 114 4.76 16.83 -12.22
CA ASP A 114 5.99 17.12 -11.46
C ASP A 114 6.48 15.87 -10.72
N SER A 115 7.76 15.84 -10.39
CA SER A 115 8.38 14.77 -9.59
C SER A 115 9.39 15.33 -8.60
N LEU A 116 9.54 14.67 -7.45
CA LEU A 116 10.41 15.12 -6.37
C LEU A 116 11.03 13.92 -5.66
N THR A 117 12.33 14.05 -5.32
CA THR A 117 12.98 13.20 -4.32
C THR A 117 12.70 13.79 -2.94
N VAL A 118 11.99 13.08 -2.09
CA VAL A 118 11.64 13.51 -0.73
C VAL A 118 12.68 13.07 0.27
N PHE A 119 13.04 11.79 0.23
CA PHE A 119 14.14 11.21 0.98
C PHE A 119 15.02 10.45 -0.01
N PRO A 120 16.27 10.90 -0.25
CA PRO A 120 17.16 10.27 -1.20
C PRO A 120 17.68 8.94 -0.64
N GLU A 121 17.88 7.98 -1.51
CA GLU A 121 18.60 6.75 -1.16
C GLU A 121 19.97 7.12 -0.60
N ASN A 122 20.36 6.48 0.49
CA ASN A 122 21.59 6.74 1.22
C ASN A 122 22.14 5.45 1.80
N GLY A 123 23.01 4.78 1.06
CA GLY A 123 23.69 3.59 1.55
C GLY A 123 22.77 2.45 1.93
N ASP A 124 21.71 2.25 1.19
CA ASP A 124 20.68 1.23 1.39
C ASP A 124 19.70 1.48 2.56
N HIS A 125 19.65 2.72 3.08
CA HIS A 125 18.70 3.13 4.12
C HIS A 125 17.34 3.58 3.58
N GLY A 126 17.01 3.18 2.37
CA GLY A 126 15.71 3.41 1.77
C GLY A 126 15.57 4.75 1.03
N SER A 127 14.40 4.99 0.49
CA SER A 127 14.10 6.20 -0.28
C SER A 127 12.61 6.53 -0.30
N ILE A 128 12.28 7.81 -0.53
CA ILE A 128 10.92 8.29 -0.78
C ILE A 128 10.92 9.23 -1.97
N TYR A 129 10.07 8.95 -2.95
CA TYR A 129 9.84 9.81 -4.11
C TYR A 129 8.37 10.16 -4.25
N ARG A 130 8.09 11.27 -4.93
CA ARG A 130 6.74 11.76 -5.22
C ARG A 130 6.56 12.00 -6.72
N LEU A 131 5.40 11.67 -7.26
CA LEU A 131 4.88 12.28 -8.48
C LEU A 131 3.64 13.12 -8.18
N THR A 132 3.39 14.12 -9.01
CA THR A 132 2.06 14.76 -9.10
C THR A 132 1.46 14.54 -10.47
N THR A 133 0.14 14.50 -10.53
CA THR A 133 -0.61 14.36 -11.78
C THR A 133 -2.01 14.95 -11.66
N ASP A 134 -2.64 15.23 -12.79
CA ASP A 134 -4.08 15.50 -12.88
C ASP A 134 -4.82 14.23 -13.33
N MET A 135 -5.55 13.65 -12.38
CA MET A 135 -6.40 12.50 -12.62
C MET A 135 -7.81 12.98 -12.99
N ASN A 136 -8.02 13.37 -14.26
CA ASN A 136 -9.33 13.82 -14.76
C ASN A 136 -9.94 14.98 -13.94
N GLY A 137 -9.14 15.97 -13.61
CA GLY A 137 -9.52 17.15 -12.83
C GLY A 137 -9.29 17.02 -11.33
N LYS A 138 -8.81 15.86 -10.85
CA LYS A 138 -8.39 15.65 -9.45
C LYS A 138 -6.87 15.69 -9.36
N LYS A 139 -6.34 16.65 -8.62
CA LYS A 139 -4.90 16.74 -8.37
C LYS A 139 -4.47 15.64 -7.42
N MET A 140 -3.51 14.82 -7.83
CA MET A 140 -2.97 13.73 -7.05
C MET A 140 -1.48 13.95 -6.76
N ALA A 141 -1.06 13.74 -5.53
CA ALA A 141 0.34 13.57 -5.14
C ALA A 141 0.50 12.16 -4.60
N VAL A 142 1.17 11.32 -5.37
CA VAL A 142 1.40 9.90 -5.02
C VAL A 142 2.85 9.73 -4.67
N TYR A 143 3.10 9.12 -3.53
CA TYR A 143 4.42 8.85 -2.98
C TYR A 143 4.68 7.35 -2.98
N THR A 144 5.91 6.98 -3.26
CA THR A 144 6.45 5.63 -3.09
C THR A 144 7.54 5.65 -2.05
N SER A 145 7.61 4.62 -1.23
CA SER A 145 8.66 4.45 -0.23
C SER A 145 9.16 3.02 -0.19
N HIS A 146 10.43 2.87 0.11
CA HIS A 146 11.03 1.70 0.69
C HIS A 146 11.85 2.21 1.86
N LEU A 147 11.48 1.87 3.08
CA LEU A 147 12.14 2.41 4.26
C LEU A 147 13.30 1.51 4.69
N ASP A 148 14.15 2.03 5.55
CA ASP A 148 15.35 1.39 6.03
C ASP A 148 15.07 -0.03 6.56
N TYR A 149 15.78 -1.04 6.05
CA TYR A 149 15.66 -2.43 6.50
C TYR A 149 16.65 -2.81 7.61
N LEU A 150 17.60 -1.92 7.93
CA LEU A 150 18.56 -2.12 9.01
C LEU A 150 17.97 -1.66 10.36
N ASP A 151 18.57 -2.11 11.43
CA ASP A 151 18.09 -1.88 12.80
C ASP A 151 16.59 -2.23 12.94
N ASP A 152 16.24 -3.39 12.40
CA ASP A 152 14.87 -3.84 12.29
C ASP A 152 14.38 -4.47 13.59
N ALA A 153 13.84 -3.61 14.47
CA ALA A 153 13.54 -3.95 15.85
C ALA A 153 12.43 -5.01 16.01
N TYR A 154 11.58 -5.23 15.01
CA TYR A 154 10.57 -6.28 15.13
C TYR A 154 11.18 -7.69 15.06
N TYR A 155 12.38 -7.84 14.47
CA TYR A 155 13.16 -9.06 14.57
C TYR A 155 13.77 -9.24 15.95
N ASN A 156 14.11 -8.15 16.65
CA ASN A 156 14.62 -8.26 18.03
C ASN A 156 13.59 -8.92 18.95
N VAL A 157 12.31 -8.59 18.80
CA VAL A 157 11.21 -9.22 19.54
C VAL A 157 11.11 -10.72 19.24
N ARG A 158 11.57 -11.16 18.07
CA ARG A 158 11.59 -12.57 17.64
C ARG A 158 12.90 -13.28 17.96
N GLY A 159 13.79 -12.61 18.70
CA GLY A 159 15.06 -13.18 19.15
C GLY A 159 16.19 -13.12 18.14
N TYR A 160 16.12 -12.20 17.17
CA TYR A 160 17.16 -11.97 16.17
C TYR A 160 17.57 -10.50 16.13
N ASP A 161 18.84 -10.25 15.92
CA ASP A 161 19.34 -8.90 15.69
C ASP A 161 18.95 -8.41 14.30
N GLY A 162 18.27 -7.26 14.20
CA GLY A 162 17.71 -6.73 12.95
C GLY A 162 18.73 -6.14 11.98
N SER A 163 20.05 -6.27 12.27
CA SER A 163 21.14 -5.85 11.38
C SER A 163 22.08 -6.99 11.02
N THR A 164 22.38 -7.88 11.99
CA THR A 164 23.31 -9.00 11.82
C THR A 164 22.63 -10.33 11.56
N TRP A 165 21.34 -10.43 11.88
CA TRP A 165 20.52 -11.64 11.80
C TRP A 165 20.98 -12.77 12.73
N GLU A 166 21.84 -12.46 13.69
CA GLU A 166 22.25 -13.40 14.73
C GLU A 166 21.17 -13.54 15.81
N GLU A 167 21.12 -14.71 16.46
CA GLU A 167 20.20 -14.91 17.58
C GLU A 167 20.62 -14.07 18.79
N ILE A 168 19.67 -13.37 19.37
CA ILE A 168 19.85 -12.53 20.55
C ILE A 168 18.79 -12.84 21.62
N PRO A 169 18.99 -12.44 22.87
CA PRO A 169 17.94 -12.49 23.88
C PRO A 169 16.75 -11.62 23.47
N ILE A 170 15.54 -12.15 23.63
CA ILE A 170 14.30 -11.42 23.33
C ILE A 170 14.16 -10.26 24.33
N PRO A 171 13.93 -9.01 23.87
CA PRO A 171 13.67 -7.89 24.74
C PRO A 171 12.39 -8.12 25.56
N THR A 172 12.36 -7.60 26.78
CA THR A 172 11.26 -7.83 27.72
C THR A 172 10.38 -6.61 27.95
N THR A 173 10.80 -5.46 27.44
CA THR A 173 10.05 -4.20 27.57
C THR A 173 9.86 -3.50 26.22
N VAL A 174 8.80 -2.71 26.12
CA VAL A 174 8.51 -1.89 24.95
C VAL A 174 9.58 -0.83 24.74
N GLU A 175 10.08 -0.24 25.83
CA GLU A 175 11.09 0.81 25.78
C GLU A 175 12.38 0.31 25.12
N GLU A 176 12.83 -0.91 25.47
CA GLU A 176 14.02 -1.52 24.88
C GLU A 176 13.85 -1.73 23.34
N VAL A 177 12.66 -2.13 22.90
CA VAL A 177 12.36 -2.31 21.48
C VAL A 177 12.35 -0.97 20.75
N LEU A 178 11.67 0.03 21.31
CA LEU A 178 11.56 1.36 20.68
C LEU A 178 12.91 2.09 20.63
N GLU A 179 13.77 1.92 21.65
CA GLU A 179 15.13 2.48 21.63
C GLU A 179 15.93 1.93 20.43
N ARG A 180 15.79 0.66 20.13
CA ARG A 180 16.43 0.04 18.95
C ARG A 180 15.76 0.49 17.65
N ASN A 181 14.43 0.58 17.64
CA ASN A 181 13.66 0.94 16.43
C ASN A 181 14.04 2.31 15.87
N VAL A 182 14.30 3.30 16.72
CA VAL A 182 14.69 4.66 16.31
C VAL A 182 16.16 4.80 15.92
N ALA A 183 16.96 3.71 15.99
CA ALA A 183 18.32 3.71 15.44
C ALA A 183 18.33 3.72 13.90
N SER A 184 17.27 3.22 13.28
CA SER A 184 17.08 3.26 11.83
C SER A 184 16.76 4.68 11.32
N GLN A 185 16.78 4.85 9.99
CA GLN A 185 16.39 6.12 9.35
C GLN A 185 14.89 6.17 8.96
N ARG A 186 14.07 5.19 9.36
CA ARG A 186 12.65 5.08 8.98
C ARG A 186 11.83 6.29 9.42
N ASP A 187 11.96 6.67 10.68
CA ASP A 187 11.21 7.80 11.25
C ASP A 187 11.65 9.15 10.68
N ASP A 188 12.94 9.34 10.38
CA ASP A 188 13.44 10.54 9.72
C ASP A 188 12.89 10.68 8.30
N ALA A 189 12.85 9.60 7.54
CA ALA A 189 12.27 9.59 6.20
C ALA A 189 10.77 9.94 6.23
N ILE A 190 10.01 9.36 7.17
CA ILE A 190 8.57 9.64 7.31
C ILE A 190 8.30 11.08 7.80
N LYS A 191 9.11 11.63 8.68
CA LYS A 191 9.01 13.06 9.06
C LYS A 191 9.18 13.97 7.84
N MET A 192 10.15 13.69 6.95
CA MET A 192 10.32 14.44 5.71
C MET A 192 9.12 14.28 4.76
N PHE A 193 8.55 13.05 4.67
CA PHE A 193 7.32 12.83 3.92
C PHE A 193 6.15 13.66 4.47
N ILE A 194 5.91 13.64 5.77
CA ILE A 194 4.81 14.38 6.43
C ILE A 194 4.91 15.88 6.12
N GLU A 195 6.11 16.46 6.21
CA GLU A 195 6.35 17.87 5.90
C GLU A 195 6.08 18.20 4.42
N GLN A 196 6.49 17.33 3.49
CA GLN A 196 6.22 17.55 2.07
C GLN A 196 4.73 17.34 1.74
N ALA A 197 4.11 16.30 2.29
CA ALA A 197 2.69 16.01 2.09
C ALA A 197 1.79 17.14 2.61
N LYS A 198 2.18 17.82 3.69
CA LYS A 198 1.51 19.02 4.18
C LYS A 198 1.49 20.13 3.13
N LYS A 199 2.63 20.42 2.49
CA LYS A 199 2.74 21.44 1.42
C LYS A 199 1.87 21.06 0.22
N ASP A 200 1.86 19.79 -0.17
CA ASP A 200 1.07 19.32 -1.30
C ASP A 200 -0.45 19.39 -0.99
N ARG A 201 -0.86 19.09 0.25
CA ARG A 201 -2.25 19.30 0.69
C ARG A 201 -2.68 20.77 0.64
N GLU A 202 -1.83 21.67 1.12
CA GLU A 202 -2.06 23.12 1.05
C GLU A 202 -2.18 23.61 -0.40
N ALA A 203 -1.52 22.93 -1.34
CA ALA A 203 -1.64 23.17 -2.79
C ALA A 203 -2.86 22.47 -3.43
N GLY A 204 -3.66 21.75 -2.64
CA GLY A 204 -4.91 21.11 -3.06
C GLY A 204 -4.73 19.73 -3.70
N TYR A 205 -3.65 19.02 -3.39
CA TYR A 205 -3.46 17.65 -3.84
C TYR A 205 -4.07 16.64 -2.86
N THR A 206 -4.67 15.59 -3.40
CA THR A 206 -5.00 14.35 -2.68
C THR A 206 -3.72 13.55 -2.48
N ILE A 207 -3.45 13.10 -1.26
CA ILE A 207 -2.20 12.45 -0.88
C ILE A 207 -2.40 10.96 -0.72
N ILE A 208 -1.55 10.19 -1.40
CA ILE A 208 -1.42 8.73 -1.25
C ILE A 208 0.06 8.41 -1.03
N LEU A 209 0.35 7.55 -0.07
CA LEU A 209 1.68 6.97 0.18
C LEU A 209 1.56 5.45 0.10
N GLY A 210 2.32 4.82 -0.78
CA GLY A 210 2.50 3.36 -0.78
C GLY A 210 3.96 3.01 -0.53
N GLY A 211 4.23 1.91 0.16
CA GLY A 211 5.60 1.49 0.39
C GLY A 211 5.74 0.25 1.26
N ASP A 212 6.89 -0.37 1.16
CA ASP A 212 7.42 -1.29 2.15
C ASP A 212 8.11 -0.46 3.23
N PHE A 213 7.59 -0.55 4.45
CA PHE A 213 8.08 0.28 5.55
C PHE A 213 9.16 -0.43 6.37
N ASN A 214 9.37 -1.73 6.16
CA ASN A 214 10.25 -2.54 7.02
C ASN A 214 9.96 -2.32 8.52
N GLU A 215 8.73 -2.01 8.85
CA GLU A 215 8.24 -1.79 10.22
C GLU A 215 6.77 -2.18 10.31
N PRO A 216 6.35 -2.98 11.30
CA PRO A 216 4.95 -3.30 11.55
C PRO A 216 4.12 -2.09 11.96
N SER A 217 2.80 -2.29 12.08
CA SER A 217 1.90 -1.26 12.58
C SER A 217 1.50 -1.48 14.05
N HIS A 218 1.45 -0.40 14.82
CA HIS A 218 0.84 -0.40 16.16
C HIS A 218 -0.64 -0.81 16.12
N GLN A 219 -1.32 -0.67 14.97
CA GLN A 219 -2.69 -1.13 14.77
C GLN A 219 -2.77 -2.67 14.64
N ASP A 220 -1.65 -3.35 14.41
CA ASP A 220 -1.54 -4.80 14.28
C ASP A 220 -0.95 -5.44 15.54
N TRP A 221 -0.09 -4.72 16.28
CA TRP A 221 0.54 -5.16 17.53
C TRP A 221 -0.26 -4.67 18.74
N THR A 222 -1.41 -5.27 18.99
CA THR A 222 -2.41 -4.85 19.96
C THR A 222 -2.51 -5.81 21.15
N GLU A 223 -3.32 -5.47 22.14
CA GLU A 223 -3.67 -6.37 23.25
C GLU A 223 -4.24 -7.72 22.76
N GLU A 224 -4.93 -7.73 21.62
CA GLU A 224 -5.55 -8.92 21.06
C GLU A 224 -4.52 -9.83 20.38
N THR A 225 -3.43 -9.27 19.84
CA THR A 225 -2.40 -10.00 19.07
C THR A 225 -1.11 -10.23 19.84
N LYS A 226 -0.92 -9.64 21.03
CA LYS A 226 0.36 -9.68 21.78
C LYS A 226 0.90 -11.09 22.10
N ASN A 227 0.05 -12.11 22.12
CA ASN A 227 0.44 -13.51 22.34
C ASN A 227 0.41 -14.36 21.05
N LEU A 228 0.25 -13.74 19.89
CA LEU A 228 0.27 -14.37 18.58
C LEU A 228 1.56 -13.95 17.84
N TYR A 229 1.90 -14.68 16.78
CA TYR A 229 2.96 -14.33 15.83
C TYR A 229 4.32 -13.98 16.46
N ASP A 230 4.63 -14.63 17.59
CA ASP A 230 5.82 -14.36 18.39
C ASP A 230 6.01 -12.88 18.81
N HIS A 231 4.89 -12.20 19.15
CA HIS A 231 4.92 -10.86 19.75
C HIS A 231 5.34 -10.89 21.23
N HIS A 232 5.45 -12.06 21.86
CA HIS A 232 5.96 -12.29 23.22
C HIS A 232 5.30 -11.45 24.32
N GLY A 233 4.00 -11.16 24.18
CA GLY A 233 3.22 -10.39 25.15
C GLY A 233 3.36 -8.88 25.02
N LEU A 234 4.11 -8.38 24.03
CA LEU A 234 4.35 -6.95 23.83
C LEU A 234 3.27 -6.31 22.96
N VAL A 235 2.87 -5.10 23.33
CA VAL A 235 2.03 -4.19 22.56
C VAL A 235 2.91 -2.98 22.22
N ILE A 236 3.31 -2.86 20.96
CA ILE A 236 4.34 -1.90 20.55
C ILE A 236 3.74 -0.79 19.70
N PRO A 237 3.89 0.49 20.14
CA PRO A 237 3.53 1.65 19.33
C PRO A 237 4.63 1.94 18.30
N TRP A 238 4.70 1.15 17.23
CA TRP A 238 5.68 1.26 16.18
C TRP A 238 5.74 2.68 15.61
N THR A 239 6.94 3.23 15.49
CA THR A 239 7.18 4.67 15.35
C THR A 239 6.61 5.26 14.07
N VAL A 240 6.83 4.62 12.92
CA VAL A 240 6.42 5.16 11.62
C VAL A 240 4.90 5.22 11.50
N PRO A 241 4.13 4.16 11.76
CA PRO A 241 2.68 4.23 11.71
C PRO A 241 2.07 5.17 12.76
N VAL A 242 2.68 5.31 13.94
CA VAL A 242 2.25 6.30 14.95
C VAL A 242 2.42 7.73 14.44
N LEU A 243 3.58 8.06 13.86
CA LEU A 243 3.83 9.38 13.27
C LEU A 243 2.84 9.71 12.14
N LEU A 244 2.47 8.73 11.32
CA LEU A 244 1.46 8.91 10.26
C LEU A 244 0.06 9.15 10.84
N ASP A 245 -0.37 8.39 11.83
CA ASP A 245 -1.66 8.58 12.52
C ASP A 245 -1.73 9.96 13.19
N GLU A 246 -0.68 10.37 13.91
CA GLU A 246 -0.59 11.68 14.56
C GLU A 246 -0.63 12.83 13.53
N ALA A 247 -0.09 12.62 12.34
CA ALA A 247 -0.17 13.56 11.22
C ALA A 247 -1.54 13.56 10.51
N GLY A 248 -2.46 12.66 10.91
CA GLY A 248 -3.82 12.55 10.39
C GLY A 248 -3.96 11.70 9.13
N PHE A 249 -2.96 10.88 8.79
CA PHE A 249 -3.08 9.88 7.74
C PHE A 249 -3.85 8.65 8.23
N VAL A 250 -4.37 7.88 7.29
CA VAL A 250 -5.15 6.67 7.55
C VAL A 250 -4.57 5.51 6.76
N ASP A 251 -4.34 4.39 7.43
CA ASP A 251 -4.01 3.11 6.80
C ASP A 251 -5.23 2.58 6.05
N ALA A 252 -5.12 2.49 4.73
CA ALA A 252 -6.24 2.11 3.88
C ALA A 252 -6.72 0.68 4.13
N TYR A 253 -5.79 -0.28 4.32
CA TYR A 253 -6.15 -1.66 4.58
C TYR A 253 -6.84 -1.82 5.94
N ARG A 254 -6.24 -1.27 7.01
CA ARG A 254 -6.76 -1.39 8.37
C ARG A 254 -8.06 -0.61 8.56
N SER A 255 -8.24 0.52 7.89
CA SER A 255 -9.51 1.26 7.90
C SER A 255 -10.67 0.48 7.27
N PHE A 256 -10.39 -0.37 6.29
CA PHE A 256 -11.38 -1.22 5.63
C PHE A 256 -11.62 -2.53 6.40
N TYR A 257 -10.57 -3.12 6.97
CA TYR A 257 -10.59 -4.33 7.77
C TYR A 257 -10.11 -4.07 9.22
N PRO A 258 -10.94 -3.51 10.09
CA PRO A 258 -10.51 -3.10 11.44
C PRO A 258 -10.26 -4.28 12.40
N ASN A 259 -10.75 -5.48 12.12
CA ASN A 259 -10.54 -6.66 12.98
C ASN A 259 -9.22 -7.35 12.60
N VAL A 260 -8.18 -7.12 13.38
CA VAL A 260 -6.83 -7.66 13.14
C VAL A 260 -6.74 -9.19 13.26
N LEU A 261 -7.60 -9.83 14.07
CA LEU A 261 -7.60 -11.29 14.22
C LEU A 261 -8.17 -11.99 12.99
N ASP A 262 -9.22 -11.42 12.41
CA ASP A 262 -9.85 -11.95 11.20
C ASP A 262 -9.08 -11.58 9.92
N TYR A 263 -8.48 -10.40 9.91
CA TYR A 263 -7.80 -9.80 8.76
C TYR A 263 -6.39 -9.30 9.14
N PRO A 264 -5.44 -10.18 9.47
CA PRO A 264 -4.08 -9.76 9.81
C PRO A 264 -3.38 -9.01 8.67
N GLY A 265 -3.66 -9.38 7.42
CA GLY A 265 -3.16 -8.69 6.24
C GLY A 265 -1.67 -8.90 6.00
N PHE A 266 -1.09 -10.01 6.43
CA PHE A 266 0.35 -10.27 6.31
C PHE A 266 0.85 -10.11 4.88
N THR A 267 1.90 -9.30 4.74
CA THR A 267 2.58 -9.11 3.46
C THR A 267 3.92 -9.82 3.40
N TYR A 268 4.57 -10.07 4.53
CA TYR A 268 5.88 -10.73 4.62
C TYR A 268 5.90 -11.78 5.75
N PRO A 269 6.66 -12.89 5.61
CA PRO A 269 7.23 -13.41 4.37
C PRO A 269 6.17 -14.18 3.55
N CYS A 270 6.20 -14.00 2.25
CA CYS A 270 5.31 -14.69 1.32
C CYS A 270 5.91 -16.03 0.89
N ASP A 271 5.10 -17.08 0.81
CA ASP A 271 5.55 -18.32 0.20
C ASP A 271 5.85 -18.14 -1.30
N ASN A 272 7.01 -18.60 -1.72
CA ASN A 272 7.44 -18.62 -3.11
C ASN A 272 7.99 -20.00 -3.47
N PRO A 273 7.27 -20.80 -4.27
CA PRO A 273 7.71 -22.15 -4.65
C PRO A 273 9.03 -22.20 -5.44
N ALA A 274 9.44 -21.09 -6.05
CA ALA A 274 10.71 -21.02 -6.80
C ALA A 274 11.94 -20.96 -5.89
N LYS A 275 11.75 -20.82 -4.58
CA LYS A 275 12.83 -20.76 -3.58
C LYS A 275 12.62 -21.79 -2.46
N PRO A 276 13.69 -22.34 -1.88
CA PRO A 276 13.61 -23.06 -0.61
C PRO A 276 13.07 -22.14 0.50
N ALA A 277 12.26 -22.68 1.43
CA ALA A 277 11.66 -21.88 2.49
C ALA A 277 12.72 -21.16 3.35
N GLU A 278 13.86 -21.80 3.58
CA GLU A 278 15.00 -21.26 4.34
C GLU A 278 15.70 -20.07 3.68
N LYS A 279 15.33 -19.76 2.42
CA LYS A 279 15.85 -18.61 1.65
C LYS A 279 14.86 -17.44 1.60
N ILE A 280 13.71 -17.60 2.27
CA ILE A 280 12.63 -16.60 2.34
C ILE A 280 12.39 -16.18 3.79
N THR A 281 13.30 -16.45 4.70
CA THR A 281 13.19 -16.17 6.14
C THR A 281 14.49 -15.58 6.66
N TRP A 282 14.38 -14.57 7.49
CA TRP A 282 15.50 -13.98 8.25
C TRP A 282 15.55 -14.49 9.69
N ALA A 283 14.38 -14.87 10.24
CA ALA A 283 14.24 -15.43 11.58
C ALA A 283 13.76 -16.89 11.54
N PRO A 284 14.62 -17.86 11.15
CA PRO A 284 14.21 -19.21 10.77
C PRO A 284 13.54 -20.03 11.88
N LYS A 285 13.63 -19.63 13.15
CA LYS A 285 12.97 -20.28 14.29
C LYS A 285 11.70 -19.55 14.75
N ALA A 286 11.40 -18.38 14.20
CA ALA A 286 10.29 -17.54 14.61
C ALA A 286 9.11 -17.59 13.65
N ASP A 287 7.95 -17.13 14.10
CA ASP A 287 6.86 -16.68 13.26
C ASP A 287 7.08 -15.20 12.95
N GLU A 288 7.68 -14.92 11.80
CA GLU A 288 8.07 -13.57 11.41
C GLU A 288 7.01 -12.88 10.52
N ARG A 289 5.80 -13.48 10.41
CA ARG A 289 4.72 -12.87 9.63
C ARG A 289 4.31 -11.53 10.20
N ASP A 290 4.36 -10.53 9.33
CA ASP A 290 3.88 -9.19 9.61
C ASP A 290 3.33 -8.52 8.36
N ARG A 291 2.59 -7.44 8.56
CA ARG A 291 2.20 -6.51 7.53
C ARG A 291 3.17 -5.34 7.57
N ILE A 292 4.02 -5.26 6.56
CA ILE A 292 5.05 -4.21 6.40
C ILE A 292 4.90 -3.42 5.10
N ASP A 293 4.05 -3.87 4.17
CA ASP A 293 3.67 -3.14 2.97
C ASP A 293 2.34 -2.44 3.18
N TYR A 294 2.28 -1.15 2.87
CA TYR A 294 1.15 -0.29 3.20
C TYR A 294 0.72 0.61 2.06
N ILE A 295 -0.56 1.02 2.12
CA ILE A 295 -1.09 2.19 1.42
C ILE A 295 -1.74 3.07 2.47
N TRP A 296 -1.16 4.26 2.68
CA TRP A 296 -1.69 5.30 3.55
C TRP A 296 -2.25 6.45 2.71
N PHE A 297 -3.29 7.10 3.20
CA PHE A 297 -3.86 8.26 2.54
C PHE A 297 -4.23 9.34 3.55
N TYR A 298 -4.26 10.60 3.08
CA TYR A 298 -4.81 11.67 3.89
C TYR A 298 -6.31 11.77 3.64
N PRO A 299 -7.17 11.63 4.67
CA PRO A 299 -8.62 11.67 4.49
C PRO A 299 -9.09 13.05 4.07
N GLU A 300 -9.95 13.11 3.07
CA GLU A 300 -10.62 14.31 2.60
C GLU A 300 -12.09 14.03 2.32
N LYS A 301 -12.91 15.10 2.21
CA LYS A 301 -14.35 14.95 1.97
C LYS A 301 -14.61 14.18 0.67
N GLY A 302 -15.31 13.07 0.79
CA GLY A 302 -15.71 12.20 -0.32
C GLY A 302 -14.73 11.07 -0.61
N LEU A 303 -13.47 11.15 -0.20
CA LEU A 303 -12.50 10.07 -0.39
C LEU A 303 -12.72 8.97 0.66
N THR A 304 -12.96 7.76 0.20
CA THR A 304 -13.15 6.57 1.04
C THR A 304 -12.52 5.34 0.40
N VAL A 305 -12.12 4.38 1.21
CA VAL A 305 -11.72 3.06 0.73
C VAL A 305 -12.99 2.28 0.37
N LYS A 306 -13.09 1.83 -0.87
CA LYS A 306 -14.19 1.01 -1.39
C LYS A 306 -13.90 -0.48 -1.28
N ASP A 307 -12.63 -0.85 -1.48
CA ASP A 307 -12.17 -2.24 -1.44
C ASP A 307 -10.68 -2.28 -1.12
N ALA A 308 -10.24 -3.30 -0.40
CA ALA A 308 -8.84 -3.59 -0.15
C ALA A 308 -8.58 -5.09 -0.25
N ALA A 309 -7.42 -5.48 -0.75
CA ALA A 309 -7.05 -6.87 -0.91
C ALA A 309 -5.54 -7.05 -0.74
N ILE A 310 -5.14 -8.21 -0.25
CA ILE A 310 -3.77 -8.69 -0.29
C ILE A 310 -3.53 -9.31 -1.67
N PHE A 311 -2.56 -8.81 -2.39
CA PHE A 311 -2.16 -9.28 -3.69
C PHE A 311 -1.00 -10.26 -3.58
N GLY A 312 -1.22 -11.52 -3.88
CA GLY A 312 -0.23 -12.58 -3.77
C GLY A 312 -0.83 -13.92 -3.38
N PRO A 313 0.01 -14.96 -3.28
CA PRO A 313 -0.42 -16.29 -2.84
C PRO A 313 -0.87 -16.28 -1.37
N LYS A 314 -1.74 -17.22 -1.01
CA LYS A 314 -2.18 -17.42 0.39
C LYS A 314 -1.10 -18.02 1.28
N GLY A 315 -0.01 -18.53 0.70
CA GLY A 315 1.08 -19.11 1.45
C GLY A 315 1.95 -18.06 2.15
N SER A 316 2.47 -18.44 3.30
CA SER A 316 3.48 -17.71 4.08
C SER A 316 4.55 -18.68 4.58
N ILE A 317 5.61 -18.14 5.18
CA ILE A 317 6.65 -18.93 5.84
C ILE A 317 6.56 -18.70 7.35
N VAL A 318 6.53 -19.78 8.12
CA VAL A 318 6.57 -19.77 9.58
C VAL A 318 7.60 -20.78 10.04
N ARG A 319 8.61 -20.37 10.81
CA ARG A 319 9.69 -21.24 11.30
C ARG A 319 10.28 -22.09 10.17
N SER A 320 10.64 -21.43 9.06
CA SER A 320 11.17 -22.07 7.84
C SER A 320 10.23 -23.11 7.21
N GLN A 321 8.95 -23.14 7.56
CA GLN A 321 7.96 -24.05 6.98
C GLN A 321 6.92 -23.28 6.19
N ARG A 322 6.52 -23.86 5.04
CA ARG A 322 5.40 -23.34 4.25
C ARG A 322 4.09 -23.56 4.99
N VAL A 323 3.33 -22.51 5.16
CA VAL A 323 1.99 -22.56 5.77
C VAL A 323 0.97 -21.89 4.84
N GLN A 324 -0.30 -22.32 4.94
CA GLN A 324 -1.40 -21.62 4.27
C GLN A 324 -2.08 -20.70 5.25
N GLU A 325 -2.33 -19.47 4.85
CA GLU A 325 -3.11 -18.52 5.66
C GLU A 325 -4.57 -18.99 5.74
N THR A 326 -5.08 -18.93 6.95
CA THR A 326 -6.49 -19.30 7.27
C THR A 326 -7.33 -18.08 7.64
N SER A 327 -6.77 -16.88 7.50
CA SER A 327 -7.42 -15.61 7.75
C SER A 327 -8.61 -15.37 6.80
N LYS A 328 -9.42 -14.35 7.11
CA LYS A 328 -10.49 -13.89 6.22
C LYS A 328 -10.03 -12.85 5.21
N ASP A 329 -8.74 -12.57 5.14
CA ASP A 329 -8.17 -11.64 4.17
C ASP A 329 -8.63 -11.96 2.76
N LYS A 330 -8.98 -10.92 2.01
CA LYS A 330 -9.27 -11.04 0.59
C LYS A 330 -7.96 -11.16 -0.18
N PHE A 331 -7.67 -12.34 -0.72
CA PHE A 331 -6.50 -12.56 -1.55
C PHE A 331 -6.83 -12.41 -3.04
N ILE A 332 -5.94 -11.74 -3.77
CA ILE A 332 -5.90 -11.74 -5.23
C ILE A 332 -4.67 -12.58 -5.62
N GLU A 333 -4.90 -13.88 -5.84
CA GLU A 333 -3.83 -14.82 -6.12
C GLU A 333 -3.24 -14.60 -7.52
N PRO A 334 -1.90 -14.79 -7.72
CA PRO A 334 -1.26 -14.67 -9.02
C PRO A 334 -1.74 -15.76 -9.98
N GLN A 335 -1.68 -15.45 -11.28
CA GLN A 335 -2.03 -16.44 -12.31
C GLN A 335 -0.85 -17.32 -12.74
N ASN A 336 0.37 -16.83 -12.54
CA ASN A 336 1.59 -17.46 -12.99
C ASN A 336 2.65 -17.49 -11.87
N VAL A 337 3.92 -17.37 -12.24
CA VAL A 337 5.05 -17.28 -11.32
C VAL A 337 4.86 -16.09 -10.39
N TRP A 338 5.08 -16.29 -9.10
CA TRP A 338 5.14 -15.20 -8.13
C TRP A 338 6.58 -14.67 -8.06
N PRO A 339 6.84 -13.37 -8.32
CA PRO A 339 8.20 -12.88 -8.54
C PRO A 339 8.94 -12.49 -7.26
N THR A 340 8.30 -12.53 -6.08
CA THR A 340 8.82 -11.90 -4.86
C THR A 340 8.57 -12.77 -3.63
N ASP A 341 9.18 -12.39 -2.52
CA ASP A 341 8.99 -12.91 -1.15
C ASP A 341 8.02 -12.04 -0.33
N HIS A 342 7.46 -10.98 -0.92
CA HIS A 342 6.38 -10.18 -0.35
C HIS A 342 5.04 -10.47 -1.03
N LYS A 343 3.94 -10.16 -0.35
CA LYS A 343 2.62 -9.92 -0.94
C LYS A 343 2.45 -8.41 -1.08
N GLY A 344 1.72 -7.98 -2.10
CA GLY A 344 1.36 -6.58 -2.29
C GLY A 344 0.02 -6.24 -1.63
N VAL A 345 -0.32 -4.96 -1.66
CA VAL A 345 -1.60 -4.42 -1.22
C VAL A 345 -2.26 -3.70 -2.38
N LEU A 346 -3.50 -4.07 -2.72
CA LEU A 346 -4.30 -3.39 -3.74
C LEU A 346 -5.50 -2.72 -3.07
N VAL A 347 -5.62 -1.41 -3.25
CA VAL A 347 -6.72 -0.62 -2.69
C VAL A 347 -7.49 0.09 -3.80
N THR A 348 -8.82 0.01 -3.73
CA THR A 348 -9.73 0.81 -4.55
C THR A 348 -10.29 1.94 -3.70
N PHE A 349 -10.03 3.16 -4.12
CA PHE A 349 -10.62 4.36 -3.53
C PHE A 349 -11.83 4.82 -4.32
N GLN A 350 -12.77 5.46 -3.62
CA GLN A 350 -13.95 6.11 -4.19
C GLN A 350 -13.99 7.58 -3.76
N TYR A 351 -14.35 8.52 -4.68
CA TYR A 351 -14.39 9.97 -4.45
C TYR A 351 -15.51 10.67 -5.22
#